data_91ec49c2255082ec56a175e1d46ca5bd
#
_entry.id   91ec49c2255082ec56a175e1d46ca5bd
#
_cell.length_a   1.000
_cell.length_b   1.000
_cell.length_c   1.000
_cell.angle_alpha   90.00
_cell.angle_beta   90.00
_cell.angle_gamma   90.00
#
_symmetry.space_group_name_H-M   'P 1'
#
loop_
_entity.id
_entity.type
_entity.pdbx_description
1 polymer ?
#
loop_
_entity_poly.entity_id
_entity_poly.type
_entity_poly.pdbx_seq_one_letter_code
_entity_poly.pdbx_strand_id
1 'polypeptide(L)'
;EVMLQRMQGVKNEKGVWITPAFPKLIYVLDEDNITEGSKYWHLTELAAKCTAKRMVPDYISAKIMKELKKGEVYPCMGCRSFLTVEDSQMLPNGRHKFYGRFNQGVVTINLVDVACSSEGDMDRFWQILDERLELCHRALRCRHERLLGTISDVAPILWQNGALARLKKGETIDKLLYNGYSTISLGYAGLYEMCMRMLGKSHTDPEAKPFALKVMQRLNDKCKEWREAENISYSVYGTPMESTTYKFAKCLQKRFGIIPGVTDKNYITNSYHVHVSEKIDAFSKLKFEAEFQKLSPGGAISYIEVPNMQTNIPAVLSVMQFIYNNIMYAELNTKSDFCEKCGYDGEIKIVEDEAGKLVWECPNCGNRDQNKLFVARRTCGYIRTQFWNQGRTQEIRDRVLHL
;
A
#
# COMPACT_ATOMS: atom_id res chain seq x y z
N GLU A 1 -19.75 -16.62 -6.73
CA GLU A 1 -19.87 -17.21 -5.38
C GLU A 1 -19.00 -16.45 -4.36
N VAL A 2 -17.67 -16.33 -4.54
CA VAL A 2 -16.75 -15.70 -3.57
C VAL A 2 -17.18 -14.27 -3.22
N MET A 3 -17.54 -13.43 -4.18
CA MET A 3 -17.99 -12.05 -3.93
C MET A 3 -19.32 -12.02 -3.16
N LEU A 4 -20.25 -12.93 -3.45
CA LEU A 4 -21.52 -13.06 -2.72
C LEU A 4 -21.28 -13.41 -1.26
N GLN A 5 -20.43 -14.39 -0.98
CA GLN A 5 -20.04 -14.78 0.38
C GLN A 5 -19.33 -13.61 1.10
N ARG A 6 -18.50 -12.85 0.38
CA ARG A 6 -17.84 -11.68 0.92
C ARG A 6 -18.80 -10.56 1.30
N MET A 7 -19.84 -10.32 0.49
CA MET A 7 -20.90 -9.34 0.80
C MET A 7 -21.71 -9.75 2.02
N GLN A 8 -21.98 -11.04 2.17
CA GLN A 8 -22.67 -11.58 3.35
C GLN A 8 -21.82 -11.42 4.61
N GLY A 9 -20.52 -11.66 4.53
CA GLY A 9 -19.60 -11.72 5.66
C GLY A 9 -19.65 -13.06 6.40
N VAL A 10 -19.07 -13.08 7.60
CA VAL A 10 -19.09 -14.23 8.51
C VAL A 10 -19.54 -13.78 9.89
N LYS A 11 -20.22 -14.65 10.63
CA LYS A 11 -20.54 -14.40 12.03
C LYS A 11 -19.31 -14.70 12.90
N ASN A 12 -18.97 -13.78 13.80
CA ASN A 12 -17.99 -14.03 14.84
C ASN A 12 -18.58 -14.89 15.97
N GLU A 13 -17.78 -15.17 16.99
CA GLU A 13 -18.20 -15.97 18.16
C GLU A 13 -19.39 -15.37 18.92
N LYS A 14 -19.62 -14.05 18.78
CA LYS A 14 -20.74 -13.33 19.39
C LYS A 14 -21.98 -13.26 18.48
N GLY A 15 -21.98 -13.97 17.35
CA GLY A 15 -23.08 -14.00 16.39
C GLY A 15 -23.17 -12.76 15.49
N VAL A 16 -22.18 -11.91 15.48
CA VAL A 16 -22.16 -10.66 14.73
C VAL A 16 -21.51 -10.87 13.37
N TRP A 17 -22.13 -10.30 12.33
CA TRP A 17 -21.62 -10.34 10.97
C TRP A 17 -20.42 -9.39 10.81
N ILE A 18 -19.28 -9.94 10.43
CA ILE A 18 -18.04 -9.20 10.17
C ILE A 18 -17.56 -9.44 8.75
N THR A 19 -16.78 -8.49 8.22
CA THR A 19 -16.07 -8.67 6.96
C THR A 19 -14.71 -9.29 7.25
N PRO A 20 -14.43 -10.52 6.75
CA PRO A 20 -13.12 -11.12 6.95
C PRO A 20 -12.06 -10.29 6.20
N ALA A 21 -10.91 -10.04 6.86
CA ALA A 21 -9.79 -9.33 6.27
C ALA A 21 -9.08 -10.19 5.20
N PHE A 22 -9.08 -11.51 5.39
CA PHE A 22 -8.40 -12.48 4.53
C PHE A 22 -9.35 -13.60 4.08
N PRO A 23 -9.02 -14.27 2.95
CA PRO A 23 -7.98 -13.95 1.99
C PRO A 23 -8.26 -12.62 1.28
N LYS A 24 -7.20 -11.91 0.86
CA LYS A 24 -7.33 -10.68 0.07
C LYS A 24 -7.97 -11.00 -1.29
N LEU A 25 -9.00 -10.27 -1.64
CA LEU A 25 -9.71 -10.44 -2.90
C LEU A 25 -9.24 -9.37 -3.88
N ILE A 26 -8.72 -9.79 -5.03
CA ILE A 26 -8.26 -8.93 -6.11
C ILE A 26 -9.12 -9.21 -7.35
N TYR A 27 -9.57 -8.17 -8.01
CA TYR A 27 -10.29 -8.24 -9.26
C TYR A 27 -9.47 -7.55 -10.36
N VAL A 28 -9.10 -8.31 -11.39
CA VAL A 28 -8.38 -7.79 -12.54
C VAL A 28 -9.38 -7.20 -13.51
N LEU A 29 -9.27 -5.89 -13.75
CA LEU A 29 -10.02 -5.19 -14.77
C LEU A 29 -9.37 -5.45 -16.13
N ASP A 30 -10.13 -6.02 -17.05
CA ASP A 30 -9.69 -6.46 -18.37
C ASP A 30 -10.69 -6.04 -19.46
N GLU A 31 -10.29 -6.15 -20.70
CA GLU A 31 -11.10 -5.82 -21.87
C GLU A 31 -12.45 -6.57 -21.89
N ASP A 32 -12.45 -7.84 -21.43
CA ASP A 32 -13.62 -8.70 -21.41
C ASP A 32 -14.61 -8.39 -20.26
N ASN A 33 -14.28 -7.49 -19.33
CA ASN A 33 -15.11 -7.24 -18.16
C ASN A 33 -15.37 -5.76 -17.81
N ILE A 34 -14.62 -4.80 -18.40
CA ILE A 34 -14.68 -3.40 -17.96
C ILE A 34 -15.71 -2.54 -18.73
N THR A 35 -16.12 -2.98 -19.88
CA THR A 35 -17.09 -2.25 -20.73
C THR A 35 -18.48 -2.85 -20.58
N GLU A 36 -19.50 -2.00 -20.46
CA GLU A 36 -20.90 -2.43 -20.44
C GLU A 36 -21.22 -3.29 -21.67
N GLY A 37 -21.89 -4.43 -21.43
CA GLY A 37 -22.19 -5.42 -22.47
C GLY A 37 -21.05 -6.38 -22.81
N SER A 38 -19.85 -6.21 -22.25
CA SER A 38 -18.77 -7.19 -22.39
C SER A 38 -19.12 -8.52 -21.70
N LYS A 39 -18.43 -9.59 -22.10
CA LYS A 39 -18.71 -10.98 -21.69
C LYS A 39 -18.86 -11.17 -20.19
N TYR A 40 -18.04 -10.48 -19.41
CA TYR A 40 -18.01 -10.63 -17.94
C TYR A 40 -18.39 -9.34 -17.19
N TRP A 41 -19.08 -8.40 -17.85
CA TRP A 41 -19.55 -7.17 -17.25
C TRP A 41 -20.38 -7.38 -15.97
N HIS A 42 -21.22 -8.40 -15.93
CA HIS A 42 -22.00 -8.77 -14.76
C HIS A 42 -21.16 -9.09 -13.52
N LEU A 43 -19.92 -9.57 -13.71
CA LEU A 43 -18.97 -9.78 -12.59
C LEU A 43 -18.39 -8.46 -12.10
N THR A 44 -18.19 -7.49 -12.98
CA THR A 44 -17.74 -6.13 -12.63
C THR A 44 -18.82 -5.38 -11.86
N GLU A 45 -20.09 -5.50 -12.24
CA GLU A 45 -21.20 -4.96 -11.45
C GLU A 45 -21.29 -5.61 -10.07
N LEU A 46 -21.10 -6.93 -9.99
CA LEU A 46 -21.06 -7.64 -8.72
C LEU A 46 -19.87 -7.21 -7.86
N ALA A 47 -18.69 -6.99 -8.45
CA ALA A 47 -17.51 -6.46 -7.78
C ALA A 47 -17.76 -5.05 -7.24
N ALA A 48 -18.40 -4.18 -8.01
CA ALA A 48 -18.78 -2.84 -7.58
C ALA A 48 -19.73 -2.86 -6.37
N LYS A 49 -20.75 -3.71 -6.38
CA LYS A 49 -21.66 -3.94 -5.24
C LYS A 49 -20.91 -4.45 -4.00
N CYS A 50 -19.98 -5.38 -4.21
CA CYS A 50 -19.16 -5.93 -3.13
C CYS A 50 -18.25 -4.85 -2.53
N THR A 51 -17.59 -4.03 -3.35
CA THR A 51 -16.76 -2.91 -2.90
C THR A 51 -17.57 -1.88 -2.12
N ALA A 52 -18.74 -1.50 -2.64
CA ALA A 52 -19.62 -0.53 -1.98
C ALA A 52 -20.02 -0.97 -0.55
N LYS A 53 -20.16 -2.29 -0.33
CA LYS A 53 -20.56 -2.86 0.95
C LYS A 53 -19.39 -3.29 1.85
N ARG A 54 -18.26 -3.73 1.26
CA ARG A 54 -17.20 -4.43 2.01
C ARG A 54 -15.77 -3.96 1.71
N MET A 55 -15.56 -2.90 0.94
CA MET A 55 -14.24 -2.38 0.55
C MET A 55 -13.36 -3.39 -0.22
N VAL A 56 -13.94 -4.45 -0.72
CA VAL A 56 -13.25 -5.48 -1.53
C VAL A 56 -14.13 -5.87 -2.71
N PRO A 57 -13.53 -6.27 -3.84
CA PRO A 57 -12.12 -6.51 -4.13
C PRO A 57 -11.30 -5.23 -4.32
N ASP A 58 -9.96 -5.38 -4.31
CA ASP A 58 -9.05 -4.38 -4.86
C ASP A 58 -8.92 -4.59 -6.37
N TYR A 59 -8.56 -3.53 -7.10
CA TYR A 59 -8.58 -3.52 -8.55
C TYR A 59 -7.17 -3.40 -9.16
N ILE A 60 -6.84 -4.32 -10.06
CA ILE A 60 -5.65 -4.25 -10.91
C ILE A 60 -6.10 -3.97 -12.34
N SER A 61 -5.54 -2.95 -12.98
CA SER A 61 -5.70 -2.70 -14.40
C SER A 61 -4.78 -3.61 -15.21
N ALA A 62 -5.35 -4.53 -15.97
CA ALA A 62 -4.58 -5.34 -16.90
C ALA A 62 -3.90 -4.48 -17.98
N LYS A 63 -4.59 -3.43 -18.47
CA LYS A 63 -4.05 -2.49 -19.46
C LYS A 63 -2.77 -1.83 -18.97
N ILE A 64 -2.84 -1.11 -17.86
CA ILE A 64 -1.68 -0.37 -17.31
C ILE A 64 -0.59 -1.34 -16.83
N MET A 65 -0.98 -2.50 -16.29
CA MET A 65 -0.01 -3.49 -15.86
C MET A 65 0.79 -4.07 -17.03
N LYS A 66 0.15 -4.39 -18.15
CA LYS A 66 0.83 -4.82 -19.37
C LYS A 66 1.88 -3.79 -19.84
N GLU A 67 1.52 -2.48 -19.80
CA GLU A 67 2.45 -1.40 -20.15
C GLU A 67 3.68 -1.35 -19.22
N LEU A 68 3.47 -1.51 -17.89
CA LEU A 68 4.52 -1.38 -16.89
C LEU A 68 5.33 -2.66 -16.66
N LYS A 69 4.80 -3.82 -17.04
CA LYS A 69 5.33 -5.14 -16.69
C LYS A 69 5.61 -6.03 -17.92
N LYS A 70 6.11 -5.42 -18.99
CA LYS A 70 6.52 -6.11 -20.24
C LYS A 70 5.43 -7.06 -20.80
N GLY A 71 4.17 -6.62 -20.79
CA GLY A 71 3.02 -7.39 -21.28
C GLY A 71 2.42 -8.39 -20.27
N GLU A 72 2.99 -8.52 -19.08
CA GLU A 72 2.54 -9.47 -18.07
C GLU A 72 1.46 -8.90 -17.15
N VAL A 73 0.55 -9.78 -16.71
CA VAL A 73 -0.48 -9.49 -15.69
C VAL A 73 -0.43 -10.57 -14.62
N TYR A 74 -0.22 -10.15 -13.38
CA TYR A 74 -0.10 -11.05 -12.23
C TYR A 74 -0.51 -10.34 -10.93
N PRO A 75 -0.95 -11.06 -9.88
CA PRO A 75 -1.36 -10.46 -8.62
C PRO A 75 -0.16 -9.99 -7.79
N CYS A 76 -0.43 -9.08 -6.84
CA CYS A 76 0.54 -8.72 -5.81
C CYS A 76 0.72 -9.84 -4.78
N MET A 77 1.84 -9.82 -4.10
CA MET A 77 2.08 -10.60 -2.88
C MET A 77 1.64 -9.79 -1.66
N GLY A 78 0.87 -10.41 -0.78
CA GLY A 78 0.36 -9.77 0.42
C GLY A 78 -0.46 -8.51 0.10
N CYS A 79 -0.04 -7.35 0.62
CA CYS A 79 -0.76 -6.10 0.51
C CYS A 79 -0.62 -5.45 -0.88
N ARG A 80 0.62 -5.18 -1.32
CA ARG A 80 0.93 -4.41 -2.53
C ARG A 80 2.29 -4.71 -3.15
N SER A 81 2.99 -5.76 -2.73
CA SER A 81 4.31 -6.09 -3.27
C SER A 81 4.17 -6.78 -4.61
N PHE A 82 4.83 -6.26 -5.63
CA PHE A 82 4.93 -6.90 -6.93
C PHE A 82 6.36 -7.35 -7.18
N LEU A 83 6.50 -8.58 -7.65
CA LEU A 83 7.79 -9.05 -8.13
C LEU A 83 8.19 -8.25 -9.38
N THR A 84 9.45 -7.97 -9.53
CA THR A 84 9.99 -7.40 -10.76
C THR A 84 9.92 -8.40 -11.91
N VAL A 85 9.73 -7.91 -13.13
CA VAL A 85 9.82 -8.75 -14.35
C VAL A 85 11.29 -9.00 -14.64
N GLU A 86 11.68 -10.27 -14.69
CA GLU A 86 13.08 -10.68 -14.83
C GLU A 86 13.26 -11.60 -16.05
N ASP A 87 14.03 -11.15 -17.03
CA ASP A 87 14.31 -11.93 -18.24
C ASP A 87 15.09 -13.23 -17.94
N SER A 88 15.80 -13.29 -16.80
CA SER A 88 16.43 -14.48 -16.26
C SER A 88 15.44 -15.52 -15.70
N GLN A 89 14.19 -15.14 -15.51
CA GLN A 89 13.14 -15.98 -14.91
C GLN A 89 12.03 -16.26 -15.91
N MET A 90 12.35 -17.05 -16.93
CA MET A 90 11.41 -17.45 -17.98
C MET A 90 10.88 -18.87 -17.78
N LEU A 91 9.64 -19.08 -18.18
CA LEU A 91 9.03 -20.40 -18.29
C LEU A 91 9.32 -21.00 -19.68
N PRO A 92 9.21 -22.34 -19.86
CA PRO A 92 9.41 -22.98 -21.15
C PRO A 92 8.51 -22.46 -22.28
N ASN A 93 7.35 -21.88 -21.93
CA ASN A 93 6.41 -21.30 -22.88
C ASN A 93 6.73 -19.83 -23.26
N GLY A 94 7.88 -19.30 -22.87
CA GLY A 94 8.31 -17.94 -23.18
C GLY A 94 7.70 -16.84 -22.33
N ARG A 95 6.91 -17.16 -21.30
CA ARG A 95 6.37 -16.19 -20.35
C ARG A 95 7.26 -16.03 -19.13
N HIS A 96 7.22 -14.88 -18.49
CA HIS A 96 7.96 -14.65 -17.26
C HIS A 96 7.34 -15.42 -16.09
N LYS A 97 8.21 -15.88 -15.20
CA LYS A 97 7.80 -16.63 -14.00
C LYS A 97 7.55 -15.69 -12.84
N PHE A 98 6.37 -15.78 -12.23
CA PHE A 98 6.01 -15.03 -11.02
C PHE A 98 5.70 -15.93 -9.82
N TYR A 99 5.14 -17.12 -10.04
CA TYR A 99 4.88 -18.09 -8.97
C TYR A 99 6.18 -18.71 -8.42
N GLY A 100 6.19 -19.01 -7.14
CA GLY A 100 7.35 -19.58 -6.43
C GLY A 100 8.50 -18.61 -6.21
N ARG A 101 8.40 -17.37 -6.69
CA ARG A 101 9.32 -16.28 -6.38
C ARG A 101 8.89 -15.55 -5.11
N PHE A 102 9.79 -14.80 -4.47
CA PHE A 102 9.51 -14.15 -3.19
C PHE A 102 10.30 -12.85 -3.01
N ASN A 103 9.94 -12.07 -1.97
CA ASN A 103 10.66 -10.90 -1.54
C ASN A 103 11.45 -11.23 -0.27
N GLN A 104 12.75 -10.91 -0.23
CA GLN A 104 13.65 -11.16 0.91
C GLN A 104 13.41 -10.21 2.09
N GLY A 105 12.71 -9.10 1.84
CA GLY A 105 12.38 -8.12 2.86
C GLY A 105 12.49 -6.67 2.36
N VAL A 106 12.28 -5.74 3.28
CA VAL A 106 12.26 -4.31 2.99
C VAL A 106 13.04 -3.51 4.03
N VAL A 107 13.72 -2.47 3.58
CA VAL A 107 14.25 -1.37 4.41
C VAL A 107 13.64 -0.08 3.91
N THR A 108 13.09 0.74 4.81
CA THR A 108 12.35 1.95 4.45
C THR A 108 13.12 3.20 4.86
N ILE A 109 13.45 4.06 3.88
CA ILE A 109 14.02 5.37 4.13
C ILE A 109 12.94 6.35 4.60
N ASN A 110 13.27 7.16 5.61
CA ASN A 110 12.45 8.27 6.07
C ASN A 110 12.87 9.55 5.36
N LEU A 111 12.15 9.96 4.32
CA LEU A 111 12.46 11.16 3.52
C LEU A 111 12.27 12.45 4.33
N VAL A 112 11.41 12.43 5.36
CA VAL A 112 11.21 13.58 6.25
C VAL A 112 12.44 13.83 7.12
N ASP A 113 13.09 12.76 7.61
CA ASP A 113 14.36 12.87 8.35
C ASP A 113 15.45 13.48 7.48
N VAL A 114 15.55 13.08 6.22
CA VAL A 114 16.50 13.67 5.24
C VAL A 114 16.25 15.16 5.09
N ALA A 115 14.99 15.55 4.84
CA ALA A 115 14.61 16.95 4.64
C ALA A 115 14.82 17.81 5.92
N CYS A 116 14.50 17.29 7.09
CA CYS A 116 14.74 18.01 8.33
C CYS A 116 16.23 18.15 8.66
N SER A 117 17.03 17.12 8.37
CA SER A 117 18.49 17.13 8.58
C SER A 117 19.22 18.08 7.64
N SER A 118 18.67 18.38 6.46
CA SER A 118 19.26 19.34 5.52
C SER A 118 19.01 20.80 5.90
N GLU A 119 18.12 21.06 6.86
CA GLU A 119 17.75 22.40 7.33
C GLU A 119 17.17 23.32 6.23
N GLY A 120 16.71 22.74 5.11
CA GLY A 120 16.17 23.45 3.95
C GLY A 120 17.19 23.75 2.86
N ASP A 121 18.46 23.37 3.05
CA ASP A 121 19.49 23.47 2.02
C ASP A 121 19.34 22.33 1.01
N MET A 122 19.26 22.66 -0.27
CA MET A 122 18.99 21.71 -1.34
C MET A 122 20.21 20.82 -1.66
N ASP A 123 21.41 21.37 -1.64
CA ASP A 123 22.62 20.60 -1.93
C ASP A 123 22.91 19.63 -0.78
N ARG A 124 22.75 20.09 0.45
CA ARG A 124 22.84 19.26 1.65
C ARG A 124 21.76 18.16 1.68
N PHE A 125 20.56 18.45 1.16
CA PHE A 125 19.51 17.45 1.03
C PHE A 125 19.95 16.26 0.16
N TRP A 126 20.50 16.51 -1.03
CA TRP A 126 20.96 15.46 -1.93
C TRP A 126 22.13 14.67 -1.35
N GLN A 127 23.07 15.34 -0.68
CA GLN A 127 24.17 14.67 0.01
C GLN A 127 23.65 13.74 1.11
N ILE A 128 22.77 14.22 2.00
CA ILE A 128 22.22 13.41 3.07
C ILE A 128 21.34 12.27 2.52
N LEU A 129 20.59 12.51 1.43
CA LEU A 129 19.80 11.46 0.78
C LEU A 129 20.73 10.31 0.33
N ASP A 130 21.83 10.62 -0.33
CA ASP A 130 22.79 9.60 -0.78
C ASP A 130 23.45 8.86 0.39
N GLU A 131 23.82 9.55 1.47
CA GLU A 131 24.32 8.93 2.69
C GLU A 131 23.29 7.96 3.32
N ARG A 132 22.03 8.36 3.38
CA ARG A 132 20.95 7.51 3.90
C ARG A 132 20.63 6.34 2.98
N LEU A 133 20.73 6.51 1.66
CA LEU A 133 20.59 5.43 0.69
C LEU A 133 21.69 4.39 0.85
N GLU A 134 22.93 4.80 1.10
CA GLU A 134 24.03 3.89 1.40
C GLU A 134 23.76 3.08 2.69
N LEU A 135 23.23 3.72 3.74
CA LEU A 135 22.83 3.01 4.95
C LEU A 135 21.69 2.01 4.70
N CYS A 136 20.71 2.38 3.87
CA CYS A 136 19.64 1.47 3.45
C CYS A 136 20.21 0.28 2.66
N HIS A 137 21.14 0.52 1.74
CA HIS A 137 21.82 -0.53 0.97
C HIS A 137 22.52 -1.53 1.89
N ARG A 138 23.34 -1.03 2.82
CA ARG A 138 24.02 -1.89 3.82
C ARG A 138 23.02 -2.71 4.64
N ALA A 139 21.91 -2.10 5.06
CA ALA A 139 20.87 -2.81 5.81
C ALA A 139 20.15 -3.87 4.95
N LEU A 140 19.90 -3.60 3.67
CA LEU A 140 19.36 -4.58 2.73
C LEU A 140 20.37 -5.74 2.50
N ARG A 141 21.65 -5.42 2.36
CA ARG A 141 22.74 -6.42 2.29
C ARG A 141 22.77 -7.32 3.52
N CYS A 142 22.72 -6.75 4.72
CA CYS A 142 22.65 -7.54 5.96
C CYS A 142 21.45 -8.50 5.97
N ARG A 143 20.28 -8.08 5.46
CA ARG A 143 19.11 -8.96 5.32
C ARG A 143 19.35 -10.08 4.33
N HIS A 144 19.92 -9.78 3.18
CA HIS A 144 20.28 -10.77 2.16
C HIS A 144 21.29 -11.77 2.68
N GLU A 145 22.39 -11.31 3.26
CA GLU A 145 23.46 -12.14 3.81
C GLU A 145 23.00 -13.06 4.95
N ARG A 146 22.01 -12.60 5.73
CA ARG A 146 21.40 -13.43 6.79
C ARG A 146 20.65 -14.64 6.25
N LEU A 147 20.23 -14.63 4.99
CA LEU A 147 19.55 -15.76 4.33
C LEU A 147 20.53 -16.77 3.72
N LEU A 148 21.76 -16.36 3.41
CA LEU A 148 22.78 -17.25 2.85
C LEU A 148 23.08 -18.41 3.80
N GLY A 149 23.26 -19.60 3.21
CA GLY A 149 23.49 -20.83 3.95
C GLY A 149 22.24 -21.43 4.62
N THR A 150 21.06 -20.79 4.47
CA THR A 150 19.81 -21.35 5.00
C THR A 150 19.48 -22.65 4.27
N ILE A 151 19.39 -23.76 5.01
CA ILE A 151 19.03 -25.06 4.44
C ILE A 151 17.52 -25.20 4.27
N SER A 152 17.12 -25.94 3.25
CA SER A 152 15.71 -26.15 2.89
C SER A 152 14.85 -26.77 4.00
N ASP A 153 15.50 -27.46 4.96
CA ASP A 153 14.86 -28.10 6.12
C ASP A 153 14.30 -27.10 7.14
N VAL A 154 14.74 -25.83 7.14
CA VAL A 154 14.25 -24.79 8.05
C VAL A 154 12.76 -24.52 7.82
N ALA A 155 12.29 -24.61 6.57
CA ALA A 155 10.89 -24.44 6.21
C ALA A 155 10.52 -25.33 5.00
N PRO A 156 10.32 -26.65 5.22
CA PRO A 156 10.10 -27.60 4.12
C PRO A 156 8.93 -27.24 3.22
N ILE A 157 7.83 -26.72 3.76
CA ILE A 157 6.67 -26.29 2.97
C ILE A 157 7.06 -25.24 1.93
N LEU A 158 7.91 -24.27 2.31
CA LEU A 158 8.36 -23.21 1.42
C LEU A 158 9.38 -23.73 0.40
N TRP A 159 10.39 -24.47 0.85
CA TRP A 159 11.58 -24.73 0.07
C TRP A 159 11.61 -26.09 -0.62
N GLN A 160 10.97 -27.12 -0.04
CA GLN A 160 11.00 -28.49 -0.57
C GLN A 160 9.67 -28.88 -1.26
N ASN A 161 8.52 -28.45 -0.70
CA ASN A 161 7.21 -28.93 -1.12
C ASN A 161 6.51 -28.05 -2.14
N GLY A 162 7.18 -26.98 -2.63
CA GLY A 162 6.77 -26.24 -3.82
C GLY A 162 5.99 -24.96 -3.57
N ALA A 163 5.86 -24.48 -2.32
CA ALA A 163 5.26 -23.16 -2.10
C ALA A 163 6.12 -22.03 -2.73
N LEU A 164 7.45 -22.10 -2.56
CA LEU A 164 8.40 -21.20 -3.20
C LEU A 164 9.39 -21.94 -4.13
N ALA A 165 9.84 -23.12 -3.73
CA ALA A 165 10.80 -23.92 -4.50
C ALA A 165 10.57 -25.42 -4.31
N ARG A 166 11.33 -26.23 -5.04
CA ARG A 166 11.38 -27.71 -4.89
C ARG A 166 12.84 -28.14 -4.74
N LEU A 167 13.47 -27.67 -3.67
CA LEU A 167 14.84 -28.05 -3.29
C LEU A 167 14.85 -29.44 -2.66
N LYS A 168 15.98 -30.12 -2.76
CA LYS A 168 16.21 -31.36 -2.03
C LYS A 168 16.43 -31.06 -0.54
N LYS A 169 16.18 -32.05 0.31
CA LYS A 169 16.49 -31.98 1.73
C LYS A 169 17.99 -31.67 1.92
N GLY A 170 18.30 -30.72 2.82
CA GLY A 170 19.67 -30.26 3.10
C GLY A 170 20.27 -29.31 2.06
N GLU A 171 19.61 -29.05 0.94
CA GLU A 171 20.06 -28.09 -0.07
C GLU A 171 19.89 -26.66 0.43
N THR A 172 20.85 -25.74 0.18
CA THR A 172 20.74 -24.33 0.55
C THR A 172 19.85 -23.55 -0.42
N ILE A 173 19.23 -22.46 0.10
CA ILE A 173 18.39 -21.57 -0.72
C ILE A 173 19.19 -20.54 -1.52
N ASP A 174 20.52 -20.53 -1.43
CA ASP A 174 21.38 -19.45 -1.93
C ASP A 174 21.13 -19.11 -3.39
N LYS A 175 20.95 -20.13 -4.27
CA LYS A 175 20.65 -19.92 -5.68
C LYS A 175 19.31 -19.19 -5.94
N LEU A 176 18.41 -19.14 -4.95
CA LEU A 176 17.14 -18.45 -5.04
C LEU A 176 17.24 -16.96 -4.63
N LEU A 177 18.39 -16.53 -4.13
CA LEU A 177 18.61 -15.17 -3.63
C LEU A 177 19.16 -14.24 -4.73
N TYR A 178 19.60 -14.79 -5.86
CA TYR A 178 20.23 -14.08 -6.98
C TYR A 178 19.45 -14.22 -8.28
N ASN A 179 19.96 -13.60 -9.35
CA ASN A 179 19.44 -13.72 -10.72
C ASN A 179 17.94 -13.41 -10.84
N GLY A 180 17.42 -12.50 -10.01
CA GLY A 180 16.01 -12.10 -10.06
C GLY A 180 15.01 -13.16 -9.61
N TYR A 181 15.44 -14.32 -9.08
CA TYR A 181 14.48 -15.29 -8.53
C TYR A 181 13.73 -14.72 -7.35
N SER A 182 14.40 -14.02 -6.47
CA SER A 182 13.80 -13.21 -5.40
C SER A 182 14.14 -11.74 -5.58
N THR A 183 13.34 -10.89 -4.92
CA THR A 183 13.54 -9.43 -4.89
C THR A 183 13.88 -8.99 -3.48
N ILE A 184 14.49 -7.80 -3.33
CA ILE A 184 14.63 -7.11 -2.06
C ILE A 184 14.27 -5.65 -2.25
N SER A 185 13.60 -5.02 -1.29
CA SER A 185 12.91 -3.78 -1.54
C SER A 185 13.45 -2.60 -0.73
N LEU A 186 13.71 -1.50 -1.42
CA LEU A 186 13.92 -0.18 -0.83
C LEU A 186 12.56 0.51 -0.69
N GLY A 187 12.04 0.59 0.52
CA GLY A 187 10.84 1.34 0.84
C GLY A 187 11.11 2.81 1.10
N TYR A 188 10.10 3.65 1.04
CA TYR A 188 10.19 5.07 1.34
C TYR A 188 8.91 5.60 2.00
N ALA A 189 9.03 6.72 2.73
CA ALA A 189 7.94 7.34 3.45
C ALA A 189 8.07 8.85 3.54
N GLY A 190 6.94 9.55 3.60
CA GLY A 190 6.89 10.97 3.92
C GLY A 190 7.27 11.88 2.74
N LEU A 191 6.85 11.53 1.52
CA LEU A 191 7.13 12.38 0.34
C LEU A 191 6.44 13.74 0.44
N TYR A 192 5.23 13.78 1.00
CA TYR A 192 4.51 15.02 1.28
C TYR A 192 5.27 15.91 2.26
N GLU A 193 5.58 15.41 3.43
CA GLU A 193 6.25 16.19 4.49
C GLU A 193 7.67 16.59 4.08
N MET A 194 8.34 15.78 3.26
CA MET A 194 9.63 16.15 2.64
C MET A 194 9.48 17.40 1.77
N CYS A 195 8.49 17.44 0.88
CA CYS A 195 8.23 18.60 0.03
C CYS A 195 7.80 19.82 0.85
N MET A 196 6.95 19.64 1.86
CA MET A 196 6.57 20.69 2.79
C MET A 196 7.79 21.29 3.50
N ARG A 197 8.73 20.47 3.96
CA ARG A 197 9.95 20.93 4.65
C ARG A 197 10.93 21.67 3.73
N MET A 198 11.09 21.20 2.48
CA MET A 198 12.07 21.74 1.54
C MET A 198 11.54 22.94 0.75
N LEU A 199 10.26 22.95 0.40
CA LEU A 199 9.68 23.91 -0.55
C LEU A 199 8.46 24.67 0.03
N GLY A 200 7.98 24.31 1.21
CA GLY A 200 6.76 24.88 1.80
C GLY A 200 5.47 24.52 1.06
N LYS A 201 5.50 23.50 0.18
CA LYS A 201 4.40 23.11 -0.69
C LYS A 201 4.20 21.60 -0.68
N SER A 202 2.93 21.15 -0.84
CA SER A 202 2.61 19.75 -1.07
C SER A 202 3.26 19.25 -2.37
N HIS A 203 3.59 17.96 -2.43
CA HIS A 203 4.08 17.35 -3.68
C HIS A 203 3.01 17.29 -4.79
N THR A 204 1.74 17.59 -4.49
CA THR A 204 0.68 17.80 -5.48
C THR A 204 0.77 19.15 -6.18
N ASP A 205 1.46 20.13 -5.58
CA ASP A 205 1.69 21.44 -6.18
C ASP A 205 2.60 21.29 -7.43
N PRO A 206 2.25 21.94 -8.56
CA PRO A 206 3.02 21.86 -9.79
C PRO A 206 4.51 22.25 -9.64
N GLU A 207 4.84 23.14 -8.70
CA GLU A 207 6.24 23.56 -8.46
C GLU A 207 7.01 22.53 -7.61
N ALA A 208 6.35 21.79 -6.71
CA ALA A 208 6.99 20.79 -5.85
C ALA A 208 7.04 19.39 -6.48
N LYS A 209 6.10 19.06 -7.37
CA LYS A 209 6.01 17.76 -8.01
C LYS A 209 7.29 17.33 -8.74
N PRO A 210 7.98 18.20 -9.53
CA PRO A 210 9.25 17.83 -10.17
C PRO A 210 10.34 17.41 -9.19
N PHE A 211 10.41 18.06 -8.03
CA PHE A 211 11.36 17.68 -6.97
C PHE A 211 11.03 16.30 -6.40
N ALA A 212 9.75 16.03 -6.10
CA ALA A 212 9.30 14.73 -5.64
C ALA A 212 9.60 13.60 -6.63
N LEU A 213 9.34 13.82 -7.93
CA LEU A 213 9.67 12.87 -8.99
C LEU A 213 11.18 12.64 -9.13
N LYS A 214 12.01 13.70 -9.00
CA LYS A 214 13.47 13.59 -9.02
C LYS A 214 13.99 12.74 -7.85
N VAL A 215 13.42 12.89 -6.66
CA VAL A 215 13.76 12.02 -5.51
C VAL A 215 13.42 10.58 -5.84
N MET A 216 12.21 10.30 -6.33
CA MET A 216 11.81 8.95 -6.72
C MET A 216 12.71 8.34 -7.80
N GLN A 217 13.13 9.14 -8.78
CA GLN A 217 14.09 8.70 -9.80
C GLN A 217 15.44 8.32 -9.15
N ARG A 218 15.94 9.16 -8.21
CA ARG A 218 17.21 8.86 -7.50
C ARG A 218 17.15 7.53 -6.75
N LEU A 219 16.00 7.21 -6.11
CA LEU A 219 15.81 5.90 -5.46
C LEU A 219 15.91 4.73 -6.47
N ASN A 220 15.30 4.90 -7.66
CA ASN A 220 15.36 3.89 -8.72
C ASN A 220 16.75 3.73 -9.30
N ASP A 221 17.47 4.84 -9.55
CA ASP A 221 18.83 4.82 -10.07
C ASP A 221 19.76 4.06 -9.11
N LYS A 222 19.64 4.28 -7.80
CA LYS A 222 20.41 3.54 -6.79
C LYS A 222 20.06 2.04 -6.75
N CYS A 223 18.80 1.70 -6.82
CA CYS A 223 18.39 0.29 -6.91
C CYS A 223 18.98 -0.40 -8.17
N LYS A 224 19.03 0.33 -9.30
CA LYS A 224 19.64 -0.15 -10.54
C LYS A 224 21.16 -0.34 -10.39
N GLU A 225 21.87 0.65 -9.86
CA GLU A 225 23.32 0.57 -9.58
C GLU A 225 23.66 -0.67 -8.72
N TRP A 226 22.96 -0.86 -7.61
CA TRP A 226 23.18 -2.00 -6.71
C TRP A 226 22.88 -3.35 -7.37
N ARG A 227 21.82 -3.41 -8.16
CA ARG A 227 21.44 -4.62 -8.90
C ARG A 227 22.51 -5.03 -9.91
N GLU A 228 23.03 -4.08 -10.69
CA GLU A 228 24.06 -4.31 -11.67
C GLU A 228 25.38 -4.77 -11.02
N ALA A 229 25.73 -4.20 -9.87
CA ALA A 229 26.94 -4.54 -9.13
C ALA A 229 26.88 -5.92 -8.44
N GLU A 230 25.70 -6.35 -7.96
CA GLU A 230 25.59 -7.46 -7.02
C GLU A 230 24.74 -8.64 -7.52
N ASN A 231 24.07 -8.49 -8.66
CA ASN A 231 23.13 -9.50 -9.20
C ASN A 231 21.97 -9.83 -8.22
N ILE A 232 21.61 -8.88 -7.35
CA ILE A 232 20.47 -8.97 -6.43
C ILE A 232 19.38 -8.04 -6.95
N SER A 233 18.13 -8.52 -7.01
CA SER A 233 17.02 -7.75 -7.59
C SER A 233 16.46 -6.72 -6.62
N TYR A 234 17.12 -5.57 -6.51
CA TYR A 234 16.66 -4.41 -5.76
C TYR A 234 15.53 -3.69 -6.49
N SER A 235 14.53 -3.21 -5.75
CA SER A 235 13.42 -2.45 -6.33
C SER A 235 12.81 -1.46 -5.34
N VAL A 236 12.39 -0.30 -5.85
CA VAL A 236 11.67 0.71 -5.07
C VAL A 236 10.25 0.22 -4.76
N TYR A 237 9.83 0.38 -3.52
CA TYR A 237 8.59 -0.13 -2.98
C TYR A 237 7.82 0.91 -2.18
N GLY A 238 6.58 1.18 -2.55
CA GLY A 238 5.64 1.97 -1.75
C GLY A 238 5.21 1.20 -0.51
N THR A 239 6.07 1.19 0.51
CA THR A 239 5.96 0.34 1.70
C THR A 239 4.62 0.48 2.41
N PRO A 240 3.92 -0.62 2.77
CA PRO A 240 2.80 -0.57 3.68
C PRO A 240 3.30 -0.30 5.09
N MET A 241 3.08 0.90 5.59
CA MET A 241 3.68 1.39 6.83
C MET A 241 2.68 1.35 7.98
N GLU A 242 2.20 0.18 8.39
CA GLU A 242 1.13 0.06 9.40
C GLU A 242 1.40 0.84 10.69
N SER A 243 2.46 0.49 11.42
CA SER A 243 2.85 1.20 12.66
C SER A 243 4.03 2.15 12.43
N THR A 244 4.72 2.05 11.31
CA THR A 244 5.96 2.78 11.04
C THR A 244 5.70 4.27 10.82
N THR A 245 4.56 4.67 10.26
CA THR A 245 4.17 6.08 10.12
C THR A 245 4.12 6.79 11.48
N TYR A 246 3.51 6.14 12.49
CA TYR A 246 3.49 6.64 13.86
C TYR A 246 4.88 6.65 14.51
N LYS A 247 5.62 5.55 14.37
CA LYS A 247 6.98 5.43 14.93
C LYS A 247 7.90 6.53 14.35
N PHE A 248 7.87 6.73 13.04
CA PHE A 248 8.66 7.77 12.39
C PHE A 248 8.26 9.17 12.85
N ALA A 249 6.96 9.48 12.95
CA ALA A 249 6.50 10.74 13.48
C ALA A 249 7.04 11.01 14.89
N LYS A 250 6.97 10.02 15.79
CA LYS A 250 7.51 10.17 17.15
C LYS A 250 9.04 10.36 17.18
N CYS A 251 9.77 9.66 16.33
CA CYS A 251 11.22 9.86 16.21
C CYS A 251 11.57 11.25 15.69
N LEU A 252 10.82 11.74 14.68
CA LEU A 252 11.00 13.08 14.11
C LEU A 252 10.70 14.18 15.15
N GLN A 253 9.59 14.06 15.87
CA GLN A 253 9.23 14.99 16.96
C GLN A 253 10.30 15.05 18.05
N LYS A 254 10.83 13.88 18.45
CA LYS A 254 11.91 13.80 19.45
C LYS A 254 13.20 14.46 18.96
N ARG A 255 13.53 14.33 17.66
CA ARG A 255 14.79 14.79 17.08
C ARG A 255 14.77 16.24 16.66
N PHE A 256 13.68 16.70 16.06
CA PHE A 256 13.57 18.00 15.44
C PHE A 256 12.52 18.94 16.06
N GLY A 257 11.78 18.46 17.07
CA GLY A 257 10.64 19.18 17.64
C GLY A 257 9.42 19.18 16.73
N ILE A 258 8.49 20.10 17.03
CA ILE A 258 7.25 20.28 16.25
C ILE A 258 7.49 21.33 15.17
N ILE A 259 7.41 20.90 13.92
CA ILE A 259 7.48 21.73 12.72
C ILE A 259 6.11 21.71 12.06
N PRO A 260 5.37 22.86 11.98
CA PRO A 260 4.03 22.91 11.39
C PRO A 260 3.98 22.36 9.96
N GLY A 261 3.02 21.49 9.67
CA GLY A 261 2.85 20.82 8.38
C GLY A 261 3.87 19.73 8.06
N VAL A 262 4.83 19.46 8.97
CA VAL A 262 5.91 18.48 8.75
C VAL A 262 5.95 17.42 9.86
N THR A 263 6.07 17.84 11.13
CA THR A 263 6.19 16.92 12.28
C THR A 263 5.10 17.12 13.33
N ASP A 264 4.11 17.96 13.07
CA ASP A 264 3.03 18.33 13.99
C ASP A 264 1.94 17.26 14.16
N LYS A 265 1.92 16.24 13.29
CA LYS A 265 1.01 15.09 13.37
C LYS A 265 1.68 13.89 14.07
N ASN A 266 0.85 12.99 14.62
CA ASN A 266 1.33 11.72 15.18
C ASN A 266 1.52 10.63 14.10
N TYR A 267 1.55 11.02 12.85
CA TYR A 267 1.83 10.17 11.69
C TYR A 267 2.56 10.98 10.62
N ILE A 268 3.19 10.29 9.69
CA ILE A 268 3.67 10.84 8.42
C ILE A 268 2.96 10.16 7.27
N THR A 269 2.95 10.80 6.11
CA THR A 269 2.31 10.26 4.91
C THR A 269 2.98 8.98 4.46
N ASN A 270 2.16 7.98 4.14
CA ASN A 270 2.62 6.71 3.61
C ASN A 270 3.13 6.90 2.17
N SER A 271 4.41 6.56 1.95
CA SER A 271 5.05 6.60 0.63
C SER A 271 4.75 7.89 -0.17
N TYR A 272 4.11 7.77 -1.34
CA TYR A 272 3.80 8.86 -2.27
C TYR A 272 2.37 9.40 -2.18
N HIS A 273 1.55 8.84 -1.31
CA HIS A 273 0.13 9.22 -1.27
C HIS A 273 -0.07 10.71 -1.07
N VAL A 274 -1.10 11.25 -1.71
CA VAL A 274 -1.63 12.58 -1.37
C VAL A 274 -1.96 12.60 0.11
N HIS A 275 -1.58 13.69 0.81
CA HIS A 275 -1.83 13.79 2.25
C HIS A 275 -3.33 13.65 2.56
N VAL A 276 -3.66 12.87 3.58
CA VAL A 276 -5.03 12.44 3.86
C VAL A 276 -6.03 13.57 4.13
N SER A 277 -5.57 14.75 4.51
CA SER A 277 -6.40 15.94 4.73
C SER A 277 -6.47 16.87 3.50
N GLU A 278 -5.76 16.54 2.42
CA GLU A 278 -5.76 17.37 1.22
C GLU A 278 -7.05 17.16 0.41
N LYS A 279 -7.75 18.25 0.13
CA LYS A 279 -8.99 18.21 -0.65
C LYS A 279 -8.68 18.07 -2.13
N ILE A 280 -8.88 16.89 -2.66
CA ILE A 280 -8.67 16.53 -4.06
C ILE A 280 -9.76 15.53 -4.45
N ASP A 281 -10.28 15.62 -5.68
CA ASP A 281 -11.21 14.63 -6.16
C ASP A 281 -10.55 13.29 -6.50
N ALA A 282 -11.34 12.22 -6.54
CA ALA A 282 -10.85 10.86 -6.74
C ALA A 282 -10.06 10.67 -8.03
N PHE A 283 -10.51 11.28 -9.13
CA PHE A 283 -9.91 11.12 -10.45
C PHE A 283 -8.57 11.86 -10.54
N SER A 284 -8.53 13.10 -10.05
CA SER A 284 -7.30 13.90 -9.96
C SER A 284 -6.26 13.22 -9.06
N LYS A 285 -6.69 12.69 -7.90
CA LYS A 285 -5.83 11.93 -6.99
C LYS A 285 -5.23 10.71 -7.66
N LEU A 286 -6.04 9.85 -8.26
CA LEU A 286 -5.57 8.63 -8.92
C LEU A 286 -4.65 8.94 -10.10
N LYS A 287 -4.96 9.98 -10.89
CA LYS A 287 -4.12 10.43 -12.00
C LYS A 287 -2.76 10.91 -11.51
N PHE A 288 -2.74 11.71 -10.43
CA PHE A 288 -1.50 12.18 -9.81
C PHE A 288 -0.66 11.00 -9.27
N GLU A 289 -1.27 10.12 -8.48
CA GLU A 289 -0.58 9.00 -7.86
C GLU A 289 -0.08 7.94 -8.85
N ALA A 290 -0.70 7.84 -10.04
CA ALA A 290 -0.28 6.92 -11.10
C ALA A 290 1.17 7.14 -11.54
N GLU A 291 1.65 8.37 -11.56
CA GLU A 291 3.04 8.69 -11.93
C GLU A 291 4.04 8.13 -10.91
N PHE A 292 3.69 8.16 -9.64
CA PHE A 292 4.52 7.63 -8.55
C PHE A 292 4.44 6.09 -8.46
N GLN A 293 3.29 5.49 -8.84
CA GLN A 293 3.22 4.03 -8.96
C GLN A 293 4.19 3.49 -10.00
N LYS A 294 4.35 4.18 -11.14
CA LYS A 294 5.33 3.82 -12.18
C LYS A 294 6.76 3.80 -11.64
N LEU A 295 7.07 4.69 -10.71
CA LEU A 295 8.38 4.80 -10.04
C LEU A 295 8.52 3.89 -8.81
N SER A 296 7.55 3.03 -8.56
CA SER A 296 7.55 2.04 -7.46
C SER A 296 7.39 0.60 -8.00
N PRO A 297 8.35 0.11 -8.82
CA PRO A 297 8.22 -1.17 -9.52
C PRO A 297 8.13 -2.40 -8.60
N GLY A 298 8.64 -2.30 -7.36
CA GLY A 298 8.53 -3.34 -6.34
C GLY A 298 7.16 -3.43 -5.69
N GLY A 299 6.26 -2.49 -6.02
CA GLY A 299 4.87 -2.50 -5.60
C GLY A 299 4.41 -1.19 -5.00
N ALA A 300 3.15 -0.90 -5.26
CA ALA A 300 2.42 0.25 -4.74
C ALA A 300 0.92 0.00 -4.87
N ILE A 301 0.12 0.72 -4.13
CA ILE A 301 -1.34 0.75 -4.24
C ILE A 301 -1.82 2.16 -3.93
N SER A 302 -2.83 2.62 -4.65
CA SER A 302 -3.53 3.87 -4.36
C SER A 302 -4.91 3.59 -3.79
N TYR A 303 -5.43 4.49 -2.99
CA TYR A 303 -6.78 4.37 -2.45
C TYR A 303 -7.48 5.71 -2.41
N ILE A 304 -8.79 5.67 -2.55
CA ILE A 304 -9.68 6.82 -2.41
C ILE A 304 -10.66 6.59 -1.27
N GLU A 305 -10.91 7.63 -0.50
CA GLU A 305 -11.92 7.62 0.55
C GLU A 305 -13.25 8.02 -0.07
N VAL A 306 -14.26 7.17 0.08
CA VAL A 306 -15.61 7.40 -0.46
C VAL A 306 -16.67 7.23 0.63
N PRO A 307 -17.81 7.91 0.51
CA PRO A 307 -18.93 7.72 1.45
C PRO A 307 -19.51 6.30 1.33
N ASN A 308 -20.64 6.03 1.97
CA ASN A 308 -21.40 4.82 1.72
C ASN A 308 -21.93 4.82 0.28
N MET A 309 -21.38 3.94 -0.55
CA MET A 309 -21.65 3.86 -1.99
C MET A 309 -22.72 2.83 -2.36
N GLN A 310 -23.38 2.19 -1.38
CA GLN A 310 -24.37 1.11 -1.66
C GLN A 310 -25.55 1.58 -2.52
N THR A 311 -25.89 2.85 -2.46
CA THR A 311 -26.98 3.46 -3.25
C THR A 311 -26.50 4.09 -4.56
N ASN A 312 -25.19 4.12 -4.84
CA ASN A 312 -24.63 4.75 -6.04
C ASN A 312 -23.57 3.86 -6.71
N ILE A 313 -23.98 2.68 -7.13
CA ILE A 313 -23.12 1.74 -7.86
C ILE A 313 -22.56 2.29 -9.17
N PRO A 314 -23.30 3.11 -9.97
CA PRO A 314 -22.74 3.74 -11.17
C PRO A 314 -21.47 4.57 -10.91
N ALA A 315 -21.40 5.30 -9.79
CA ALA A 315 -20.19 6.04 -9.44
C ALA A 315 -19.00 5.11 -9.14
N VAL A 316 -19.24 3.98 -8.50
CA VAL A 316 -18.19 2.95 -8.27
C VAL A 316 -17.69 2.40 -9.61
N LEU A 317 -18.58 2.08 -10.53
CA LEU A 317 -18.25 1.60 -11.88
C LEU A 317 -17.45 2.65 -12.67
N SER A 318 -17.79 3.93 -12.58
CA SER A 318 -17.02 5.02 -13.20
C SER A 318 -15.59 5.10 -12.67
N VAL A 319 -15.40 4.93 -11.35
CA VAL A 319 -14.07 4.87 -10.74
C VAL A 319 -13.30 3.62 -11.23
N MET A 320 -13.96 2.47 -11.34
CA MET A 320 -13.31 1.25 -11.85
C MET A 320 -12.85 1.42 -13.31
N GLN A 321 -13.66 2.05 -14.16
CA GLN A 321 -13.27 2.39 -15.54
C GLN A 321 -12.10 3.37 -15.57
N PHE A 322 -12.07 4.34 -14.66
CA PHE A 322 -10.94 5.26 -14.55
C PHE A 322 -9.66 4.54 -14.11
N ILE A 323 -9.74 3.62 -13.12
CA ILE A 323 -8.62 2.78 -12.68
C ILE A 323 -8.07 2.00 -13.87
N TYR A 324 -8.93 1.30 -14.63
CA TYR A 324 -8.52 0.53 -15.80
C TYR A 324 -7.70 1.35 -16.81
N ASN A 325 -8.04 2.61 -17.00
CA ASN A 325 -7.40 3.45 -18.01
C ASN A 325 -6.18 4.23 -17.52
N ASN A 326 -5.99 4.41 -16.22
CA ASN A 326 -5.02 5.40 -15.72
C ASN A 326 -4.03 4.89 -14.67
N ILE A 327 -4.38 3.89 -13.85
CA ILE A 327 -3.54 3.47 -12.72
C ILE A 327 -3.50 1.95 -12.58
N MET A 328 -2.33 1.41 -12.26
CA MET A 328 -2.13 -0.03 -12.24
C MET A 328 -2.90 -0.74 -11.12
N TYR A 329 -2.92 -0.18 -9.92
CA TYR A 329 -3.49 -0.82 -8.74
C TYR A 329 -4.12 0.19 -7.79
N ALA A 330 -5.41 0.05 -7.55
CA ALA A 330 -6.15 0.93 -6.66
C ALA A 330 -7.29 0.22 -5.92
N GLU A 331 -7.77 0.85 -4.84
CA GLU A 331 -8.86 0.39 -4.00
C GLU A 331 -9.76 1.54 -3.54
N LEU A 332 -10.98 1.22 -3.13
CA LEU A 332 -11.94 2.15 -2.58
C LEU A 332 -12.17 1.86 -1.09
N ASN A 333 -12.09 2.89 -0.27
CA ASN A 333 -12.38 2.85 1.17
C ASN A 333 -13.78 3.41 1.41
N THR A 334 -14.77 2.53 1.50
CA THR A 334 -16.16 2.90 1.79
C THR A 334 -16.41 3.00 3.30
N LYS A 335 -17.42 3.78 3.70
CA LYS A 335 -17.84 3.96 5.09
C LYS A 335 -19.13 3.17 5.33
N SER A 336 -19.00 1.89 5.65
CA SER A 336 -20.14 1.02 5.97
C SER A 336 -19.89 0.28 7.29
N ASP A 337 -19.95 1.06 8.39
CA ASP A 337 -19.82 0.55 9.76
C ASP A 337 -21.20 0.24 10.34
N PHE A 338 -21.23 -0.51 11.43
CA PHE A 338 -22.45 -0.90 12.10
C PHE A 338 -22.33 -0.81 13.62
N CYS A 339 -23.39 -0.30 14.29
CA CYS A 339 -23.49 -0.30 15.74
C CYS A 339 -24.56 -1.30 16.20
N GLU A 340 -24.15 -2.35 16.92
CA GLU A 340 -25.07 -3.35 17.44
C GLU A 340 -26.07 -2.81 18.46
N LYS A 341 -25.69 -1.76 19.21
CA LYS A 341 -26.54 -1.22 20.28
C LYS A 341 -27.81 -0.56 19.74
N CYS A 342 -27.73 0.09 18.59
CA CYS A 342 -28.85 0.87 18.04
C CYS A 342 -29.21 0.56 16.60
N GLY A 343 -28.51 -0.40 15.94
CA GLY A 343 -28.76 -0.75 14.55
C GLY A 343 -28.28 0.28 13.53
N TYR A 344 -27.49 1.30 13.93
CA TYR A 344 -26.96 2.30 13.01
C TYR A 344 -26.05 1.64 11.97
N ASP A 345 -26.35 1.85 10.69
CA ASP A 345 -25.53 1.45 9.53
C ASP A 345 -25.02 2.72 8.84
N GLY A 346 -23.72 2.95 8.92
CA GLY A 346 -23.10 4.20 8.41
C GLY A 346 -21.72 4.41 9.03
N GLU A 347 -21.19 5.62 8.90
CA GLU A 347 -19.86 5.93 9.41
C GLU A 347 -19.85 6.13 10.93
N ILE A 348 -19.17 5.25 11.67
CA ILE A 348 -18.81 5.45 13.08
C ILE A 348 -17.69 6.48 13.14
N LYS A 349 -17.81 7.45 14.05
CA LYS A 349 -16.89 8.60 14.15
C LYS A 349 -15.76 8.35 15.13
N ILE A 350 -14.65 9.07 14.93
CA ILE A 350 -13.56 9.16 15.90
C ILE A 350 -13.70 10.48 16.65
N VAL A 351 -13.82 10.38 17.97
CA VAL A 351 -13.93 11.53 18.90
C VAL A 351 -12.83 11.49 19.94
N GLU A 352 -12.59 12.60 20.62
CA GLU A 352 -11.70 12.65 21.79
C GLU A 352 -12.50 12.34 23.06
N ASP A 353 -11.96 11.49 23.92
CA ASP A 353 -12.49 11.29 25.26
C ASP A 353 -11.99 12.38 26.24
N GLU A 354 -12.43 12.33 27.49
CA GLU A 354 -12.07 13.29 28.55
C GLU A 354 -10.56 13.36 28.82
N ALA A 355 -9.82 12.31 28.48
CA ALA A 355 -8.36 12.23 28.60
C ALA A 355 -7.62 12.66 27.32
N GLY A 356 -8.33 13.15 26.29
CA GLY A 356 -7.76 13.53 25.00
C GLY A 356 -7.36 12.34 24.14
N LYS A 357 -7.82 11.12 24.45
CA LYS A 357 -7.55 9.91 23.65
C LYS A 357 -8.61 9.76 22.56
N LEU A 358 -8.16 9.40 21.36
CA LEU A 358 -9.05 9.11 20.24
C LEU A 358 -9.76 7.77 20.43
N VAL A 359 -11.10 7.80 20.38
CA VAL A 359 -11.97 6.63 20.54
C VAL A 359 -13.06 6.61 19.47
N TRP A 360 -13.59 5.43 19.18
CA TRP A 360 -14.72 5.26 18.27
C TRP A 360 -16.04 5.53 19.00
N GLU A 361 -16.96 6.27 18.37
CA GLU A 361 -18.26 6.59 18.90
C GLU A 361 -19.34 6.49 17.83
N CYS A 362 -20.44 5.83 18.17
CA CYS A 362 -21.62 5.80 17.32
C CYS A 362 -22.30 7.17 17.31
N PRO A 363 -22.48 7.81 16.14
CA PRO A 363 -23.09 9.14 16.06
C PRO A 363 -24.59 9.13 16.43
N ASN A 364 -25.25 7.98 16.41
CA ASN A 364 -26.68 7.86 16.72
C ASN A 364 -26.96 7.64 18.21
N CYS A 365 -26.15 6.86 18.91
CA CYS A 365 -26.46 6.49 20.30
C CYS A 365 -25.31 6.73 21.30
N GLY A 366 -24.18 7.33 20.86
CA GLY A 366 -23.03 7.61 21.71
C GLY A 366 -22.29 6.36 22.21
N ASN A 367 -22.59 5.17 21.66
CA ASN A 367 -21.92 3.93 22.07
C ASN A 367 -20.42 3.99 21.76
N ARG A 368 -19.57 3.71 22.76
CA ARG A 368 -18.10 3.62 22.64
C ARG A 368 -17.55 2.22 22.92
N ASP A 369 -18.43 1.26 23.21
CA ASP A 369 -18.03 -0.14 23.42
C ASP A 369 -17.56 -0.75 22.10
N GLN A 370 -16.23 -0.92 21.96
CA GLN A 370 -15.61 -1.47 20.74
C GLN A 370 -16.08 -2.90 20.43
N ASN A 371 -16.59 -3.64 21.40
CA ASN A 371 -17.16 -4.97 21.16
C ASN A 371 -18.53 -4.93 20.50
N LYS A 372 -19.17 -3.76 20.48
CA LYS A 372 -20.50 -3.50 19.87
C LYS A 372 -20.44 -2.53 18.70
N LEU A 373 -19.24 -2.14 18.30
CA LEU A 373 -18.98 -1.28 17.16
C LEU A 373 -18.24 -2.07 16.08
N PHE A 374 -18.85 -2.20 14.91
CA PHE A 374 -18.23 -2.78 13.73
C PHE A 374 -17.65 -1.67 12.89
N VAL A 375 -16.40 -1.35 13.11
CA VAL A 375 -15.66 -0.36 12.35
C VAL A 375 -14.65 -1.08 11.49
N ALA A 376 -14.87 -1.06 10.18
CA ALA A 376 -13.91 -1.57 9.23
C ALA A 376 -13.17 -0.39 8.58
N ARG A 377 -11.85 -0.36 8.68
CA ARG A 377 -11.00 0.64 8.02
C ARG A 377 -9.85 -0.05 7.36
N ARG A 378 -9.53 0.47 6.18
CA ARG A 378 -8.34 0.03 5.47
C ARG A 378 -7.13 0.79 5.98
N THR A 379 -6.10 0.04 6.36
CA THR A 379 -4.80 0.60 6.76
C THR A 379 -3.73 -0.07 5.93
N CYS A 380 -3.08 0.69 5.05
CA CYS A 380 -1.96 0.19 4.24
C CYS A 380 -2.31 -1.02 3.34
N GLY A 381 -3.58 -1.19 2.94
CA GLY A 381 -4.06 -2.28 2.09
C GLY A 381 -4.67 -3.46 2.85
N TYR A 382 -4.63 -3.46 4.18
CA TYR A 382 -5.34 -4.43 5.02
C TYR A 382 -6.56 -3.81 5.67
N ILE A 383 -7.66 -4.56 5.75
CA ILE A 383 -8.85 -4.15 6.50
C ILE A 383 -8.67 -4.62 7.94
N ARG A 384 -8.81 -3.68 8.89
CA ARG A 384 -8.83 -3.97 10.32
C ARG A 384 -10.13 -3.48 10.94
N THR A 385 -10.59 -4.21 11.93
CA THR A 385 -11.83 -3.94 12.65
C THR A 385 -11.62 -3.44 14.07
N GLN A 386 -10.39 -3.51 14.61
CA GLN A 386 -10.08 -3.13 16.00
C GLN A 386 -8.61 -2.75 16.18
N PHE A 387 -8.33 -1.89 17.19
CA PHE A 387 -7.02 -1.55 17.76
C PHE A 387 -5.99 -0.97 16.78
N TRP A 388 -6.04 0.35 16.63
CA TRP A 388 -4.98 1.12 16.00
C TRP A 388 -4.19 1.90 17.07
N ASN A 389 -2.90 2.19 16.81
CA ASN A 389 -2.19 3.18 17.61
C ASN A 389 -2.78 4.58 17.39
N GLN A 390 -2.54 5.51 18.31
CA GLN A 390 -3.14 6.86 18.30
C GLN A 390 -2.78 7.64 17.02
N GLY A 391 -1.57 7.45 16.47
CA GLY A 391 -1.17 8.08 15.21
C GLY A 391 -1.98 7.57 14.01
N ARG A 392 -2.22 6.25 13.92
CA ARG A 392 -3.07 5.70 12.88
C ARG A 392 -4.53 6.11 13.05
N THR A 393 -5.01 6.17 14.27
CA THR A 393 -6.37 6.65 14.56
C THR A 393 -6.52 8.13 14.18
N GLN A 394 -5.52 8.97 14.44
CA GLN A 394 -5.49 10.35 13.99
C GLN A 394 -5.49 10.45 12.46
N GLU A 395 -4.66 9.68 11.79
CA GLU A 395 -4.60 9.66 10.32
C GLU A 395 -5.96 9.28 9.71
N ILE A 396 -6.66 8.28 10.26
CA ILE A 396 -8.00 7.88 9.81
C ILE A 396 -9.02 8.98 10.06
N ARG A 397 -8.94 9.68 11.20
CA ARG A 397 -9.82 10.83 11.52
C ARG A 397 -9.61 11.99 10.55
N ASP A 398 -8.37 12.24 10.18
CA ASP A 398 -7.98 13.38 9.33
C ASP A 398 -8.29 13.13 7.83
N ARG A 399 -8.71 11.92 7.44
CA ARG A 399 -9.03 11.58 6.05
C ARG A 399 -10.23 12.37 5.55
N VAL A 400 -10.09 12.98 4.38
CA VAL A 400 -11.19 13.62 3.65
C VAL A 400 -11.77 12.69 2.58
N LEU A 401 -13.04 12.89 2.23
CA LEU A 401 -13.67 12.17 1.13
C LEU A 401 -13.21 12.73 -0.21
N HIS A 402 -13.14 11.85 -1.22
CA HIS A 402 -12.71 12.18 -2.58
C HIS A 402 -13.86 12.12 -3.60
N LEU A 403 -15.04 11.61 -3.21
CA LEU A 403 -16.29 11.60 -3.99
C LEU A 403 -17.41 12.23 -3.19
#